data_c2e35d1ed2cc4c47f6fef078284381d8
#
_entry.id   c2e35d1ed2cc4c47f6fef078284381d8
#
_cell.length_a   1.000
_cell.length_b   1.000
_cell.length_c   1.000
_cell.angle_alpha   90.00
_cell.angle_beta   90.00
_cell.angle_gamma   90.00
#
_symmetry.space_group_name_H-M   'P 1'
#
loop_
_entity.id
_entity.type
_entity.pdbx_description
1 polymer ?
#
loop_
_entity_poly.entity_id
_entity_poly.type
_entity_poly.pdbx_seq_one_letter_code
_entity_poly.pdbx_strand_id
1 'polypeptide(L)'
;MDDEIHCDFVYGDNHFTSFLTLDPKYRSNLVVYTSPSKTFNVAGFQPANIIIYDEELRAKYRHANAGAGYSQGNIMGITAVKSCYTKGDEWVKELVEYISGNIAYVRDFVKENFPKATFVEPEGTYLVWIDFSGYGYTDEELEHIMLEEAKLWLDSGKIFGPETAQFERFNLACPRATVEQAFNQLKEALDKHQKWN
;
A
#
# COMPACT_ATOMS: atom_id res chain seq x y z
N MET A 1 -9.34 -8.42 -14.50
CA MET A 1 -8.81 -7.06 -14.29
C MET A 1 -7.66 -7.19 -13.30
N ASP A 2 -6.59 -6.47 -13.54
CA ASP A 2 -5.39 -6.48 -12.71
C ASP A 2 -4.96 -5.04 -12.44
N ASP A 3 -4.75 -4.70 -11.17
CA ASP A 3 -4.28 -3.39 -10.73
C ASP A 3 -2.84 -3.49 -10.24
N GLU A 4 -1.93 -3.01 -11.08
CA GLU A 4 -0.48 -3.09 -10.87
C GLU A 4 0.10 -1.78 -10.30
N ILE A 5 -0.71 -0.95 -9.62
CA ILE A 5 -0.29 0.38 -9.15
C ILE A 5 0.85 0.34 -8.12
N HIS A 6 1.07 -0.80 -7.45
CA HIS A 6 2.14 -1.03 -6.48
C HIS A 6 3.31 -1.86 -7.01
N CYS A 7 3.40 -2.12 -8.31
CA CYS A 7 4.37 -3.03 -8.93
C CYS A 7 5.85 -2.70 -8.66
N ASP A 8 6.17 -1.44 -8.39
CA ASP A 8 7.54 -0.99 -8.14
C ASP A 8 8.06 -1.32 -6.72
N PHE A 9 7.15 -1.64 -5.80
CA PHE A 9 7.50 -1.92 -4.40
C PHE A 9 7.59 -3.42 -4.17
N VAL A 10 8.78 -3.97 -4.37
CA VAL A 10 9.09 -5.39 -4.14
C VAL A 10 10.38 -5.50 -3.33
N TYR A 11 10.45 -6.41 -2.38
CA TYR A 11 11.54 -6.51 -1.42
C TYR A 11 12.22 -7.87 -1.41
N GLY A 12 13.49 -7.89 -0.98
CA GLY A 12 14.29 -9.11 -0.91
C GLY A 12 14.54 -9.72 -2.28
N ASP A 13 14.40 -11.03 -2.38
CA ASP A 13 14.56 -11.80 -3.61
C ASP A 13 13.26 -11.97 -4.41
N ASN A 14 12.19 -11.27 -4.00
CA ASN A 14 10.91 -11.33 -4.68
C ASN A 14 10.93 -10.51 -5.98
N HIS A 15 10.11 -10.90 -6.93
CA HIS A 15 9.99 -10.24 -8.23
C HIS A 15 8.52 -10.02 -8.57
N PHE A 16 8.21 -8.81 -9.05
CA PHE A 16 6.88 -8.53 -9.57
C PHE A 16 6.65 -9.27 -10.89
N THR A 17 5.51 -9.93 -11.02
CA THR A 17 5.09 -10.60 -12.26
C THR A 17 3.83 -9.95 -12.80
N SER A 18 3.96 -9.15 -13.85
CA SER A 18 2.82 -8.51 -14.52
C SER A 18 1.94 -9.52 -15.23
N PHE A 19 0.61 -9.35 -15.17
CA PHE A 19 -0.33 -10.14 -15.99
C PHE A 19 -0.16 -9.93 -17.49
N LEU A 20 0.54 -8.89 -17.93
CA LEU A 20 0.92 -8.71 -19.33
C LEU A 20 1.85 -9.81 -19.85
N THR A 21 2.53 -10.54 -18.95
CA THR A 21 3.42 -11.65 -19.27
C THR A 21 2.71 -13.00 -19.40
N LEU A 22 1.41 -13.06 -19.08
CA LEU A 22 0.62 -14.28 -19.20
C LEU A 22 0.52 -14.75 -20.67
N ASP A 23 0.20 -16.05 -20.82
CA ASP A 23 -0.03 -16.66 -22.14
C ASP A 23 -1.00 -15.80 -22.97
N PRO A 24 -0.67 -15.51 -24.25
CA PRO A 24 -1.51 -14.72 -25.14
C PRO A 24 -2.99 -15.14 -25.23
N LYS A 25 -3.32 -16.38 -24.92
CA LYS A 25 -4.72 -16.86 -24.87
C LYS A 25 -5.60 -16.09 -23.88
N TYR A 26 -5.01 -15.47 -22.84
CA TYR A 26 -5.76 -14.68 -21.85
C TYR A 26 -5.99 -13.23 -22.26
N ARG A 27 -5.37 -12.74 -23.34
CA ARG A 27 -5.43 -11.33 -23.76
C ARG A 27 -6.83 -10.82 -24.08
N SER A 28 -7.73 -11.72 -24.53
CA SER A 28 -9.13 -11.34 -24.80
C SER A 28 -9.92 -10.89 -23.57
N ASN A 29 -9.48 -11.32 -22.37
CA ASN A 29 -10.16 -11.00 -21.10
C ASN A 29 -9.31 -10.16 -20.16
N LEU A 30 -8.14 -9.69 -20.63
CA LEU A 30 -7.18 -8.98 -19.79
C LEU A 30 -7.34 -7.47 -19.91
N VAL A 31 -7.50 -6.84 -18.75
CA VAL A 31 -7.38 -5.38 -18.57
C VAL A 31 -6.39 -5.16 -17.44
N VAL A 32 -5.28 -4.48 -17.74
CA VAL A 32 -4.24 -4.13 -16.77
C VAL A 32 -4.23 -2.63 -16.55
N TYR A 33 -4.21 -2.23 -15.28
CA TYR A 33 -4.11 -0.85 -14.85
C TYR A 33 -2.74 -0.59 -14.25
N THR A 34 -2.05 0.44 -14.71
CA THR A 34 -0.79 0.92 -14.12
C THR A 34 -0.86 2.41 -13.86
N SER A 35 -0.08 2.90 -12.92
CA SER A 35 -0.01 4.33 -12.64
C SER A 35 1.28 4.70 -11.90
N PRO A 36 1.88 5.87 -12.16
CA PRO A 36 2.97 6.39 -11.35
C PRO A 36 2.49 6.97 -9.99
N SER A 37 1.18 6.97 -9.72
CA SER A 37 0.57 7.68 -8.59
C SER A 37 1.16 7.31 -7.24
N LYS A 38 1.41 6.02 -7.01
CA LYS A 38 1.92 5.53 -5.72
C LYS A 38 3.43 5.68 -5.63
N THR A 39 4.15 5.31 -6.68
CA THR A 39 5.62 5.36 -6.73
C THR A 39 6.15 6.78 -6.65
N PHE A 40 5.50 7.72 -7.32
CA PHE A 40 5.98 9.10 -7.43
C PHE A 40 5.13 10.12 -6.65
N ASN A 41 4.20 9.65 -5.80
CA ASN A 41 3.32 10.50 -5.01
C ASN A 41 2.56 11.55 -5.85
N VAL A 42 2.05 11.14 -7.02
CA VAL A 42 1.35 12.03 -7.97
C VAL A 42 -0.14 11.70 -8.14
N ALA A 43 -0.73 11.05 -7.15
CA ALA A 43 -2.14 10.64 -7.18
C ALA A 43 -3.10 11.82 -7.41
N GLY A 44 -2.77 13.02 -6.93
CA GLY A 44 -3.58 14.23 -7.13
C GLY A 44 -3.77 14.63 -8.60
N PHE A 45 -2.90 14.16 -9.51
CA PHE A 45 -3.04 14.36 -10.94
C PHE A 45 -3.94 13.30 -11.61
N GLN A 46 -4.33 12.26 -10.88
CA GLN A 46 -5.20 11.17 -11.33
C GLN A 46 -4.76 10.47 -12.63
N PRO A 47 -3.44 10.24 -12.85
CA PRO A 47 -2.99 9.56 -14.04
C PRO A 47 -3.19 8.05 -13.92
N ALA A 48 -3.71 7.41 -14.96
CA ALA A 48 -3.79 5.98 -15.07
C ALA A 48 -3.52 5.54 -16.51
N ASN A 49 -2.78 4.45 -16.67
CA ASN A 49 -2.62 3.77 -17.95
C ASN A 49 -3.50 2.52 -17.93
N ILE A 50 -4.28 2.33 -18.99
CA ILE A 50 -5.21 1.21 -19.10
C ILE A 50 -4.85 0.43 -20.35
N ILE A 51 -4.38 -0.80 -20.16
CA ILE A 51 -3.86 -1.65 -21.22
C ILE A 51 -4.90 -2.74 -21.51
N ILE A 52 -5.43 -2.72 -22.73
CA ILE A 52 -6.46 -3.66 -23.21
C ILE A 52 -6.03 -4.15 -24.60
N TYR A 53 -5.71 -5.42 -24.74
CA TYR A 53 -5.29 -6.02 -26.00
C TYR A 53 -6.45 -6.24 -26.96
N ASP A 54 -7.59 -6.74 -26.42
CA ASP A 54 -8.78 -7.04 -27.21
C ASP A 54 -9.43 -5.76 -27.72
N GLU A 55 -9.69 -5.69 -29.04
CA GLU A 55 -10.21 -4.49 -29.69
C GLU A 55 -11.66 -4.22 -29.33
N GLU A 56 -12.49 -5.25 -29.20
CA GLU A 56 -13.91 -5.10 -28.86
C GLU A 56 -14.04 -4.62 -27.41
N LEU A 57 -13.30 -5.24 -26.48
CA LEU A 57 -13.28 -4.82 -25.08
C LEU A 57 -12.75 -3.40 -24.93
N ARG A 58 -11.69 -3.05 -25.68
CA ARG A 58 -11.13 -1.69 -25.68
C ARG A 58 -12.11 -0.66 -26.24
N ALA A 59 -12.90 -1.01 -27.28
CA ALA A 59 -13.93 -0.14 -27.82
C ALA A 59 -15.06 0.08 -26.80
N LYS A 60 -15.53 -0.96 -26.12
CA LYS A 60 -16.53 -0.88 -25.04
C LYS A 60 -16.04 0.03 -23.91
N TYR A 61 -14.80 -0.15 -23.47
CA TYR A 61 -14.17 0.68 -22.44
C TYR A 61 -14.15 2.16 -22.88
N ARG A 62 -13.65 2.45 -24.08
CA ARG A 62 -13.60 3.83 -24.62
C ARG A 62 -14.98 4.49 -24.69
N HIS A 63 -15.98 3.74 -25.13
CA HIS A 63 -17.36 4.23 -25.19
C HIS A 63 -17.89 4.60 -23.81
N ALA A 64 -17.73 3.71 -22.82
CA ALA A 64 -18.16 3.95 -21.44
C ALA A 64 -17.42 5.14 -20.81
N ASN A 65 -16.11 5.22 -21.01
CA ASN A 65 -15.27 6.30 -20.49
C ASN A 65 -15.66 7.67 -21.08
N ALA A 66 -15.93 7.74 -22.38
CA ALA A 66 -16.40 8.94 -23.04
C ALA A 66 -17.80 9.35 -22.52
N GLY A 67 -18.71 8.38 -22.35
CA GLY A 67 -20.04 8.63 -21.77
C GLY A 67 -20.01 9.17 -20.34
N ALA A 68 -19.00 8.80 -19.57
CA ALA A 68 -18.77 9.32 -18.22
C ALA A 68 -18.04 10.69 -18.20
N GLY A 69 -17.68 11.25 -19.35
CA GLY A 69 -17.00 12.54 -19.45
C GLY A 69 -15.48 12.50 -19.26
N TYR A 70 -14.88 11.30 -19.18
CA TYR A 70 -13.42 11.13 -18.98
C TYR A 70 -12.67 10.89 -20.29
N SER A 71 -13.07 11.52 -21.38
CA SER A 71 -12.46 11.31 -22.70
C SER A 71 -11.07 11.92 -22.87
N GLN A 72 -10.70 12.86 -22.01
CA GLN A 72 -9.39 13.54 -22.06
C GLN A 72 -8.74 13.57 -20.69
N GLY A 73 -7.46 13.19 -20.65
CA GLY A 73 -6.65 13.29 -19.45
C GLY A 73 -6.24 14.73 -19.13
N ASN A 74 -6.01 14.98 -17.86
CA ASN A 74 -5.43 16.23 -17.37
C ASN A 74 -3.98 16.39 -17.88
N ILE A 75 -3.66 17.56 -18.44
CA ILE A 75 -2.33 17.85 -19.03
C ILE A 75 -1.17 17.65 -18.04
N MET A 76 -1.38 18.00 -16.76
CA MET A 76 -0.37 17.80 -15.72
C MET A 76 -0.16 16.30 -15.42
N GLY A 77 -1.25 15.53 -15.44
CA GLY A 77 -1.17 14.06 -15.30
C GLY A 77 -0.38 13.40 -16.43
N ILE A 78 -0.65 13.81 -17.68
CA ILE A 78 0.08 13.33 -18.87
C ILE A 78 1.57 13.67 -18.75
N THR A 79 1.90 14.91 -18.34
CA THR A 79 3.26 15.37 -18.16
C THR A 79 3.94 14.59 -17.04
N ALA A 80 3.25 14.34 -15.92
CA ALA A 80 3.74 13.55 -14.81
C ALA A 80 4.09 12.12 -15.23
N VAL A 81 3.15 11.42 -15.90
CA VAL A 81 3.39 10.06 -16.44
C VAL A 81 4.65 10.02 -17.29
N LYS A 82 4.76 10.94 -18.26
CA LYS A 82 5.92 11.01 -19.12
C LYS A 82 7.23 11.23 -18.35
N SER A 83 7.24 12.17 -17.41
CA SER A 83 8.43 12.49 -16.62
C SER A 83 8.82 11.36 -15.69
N CYS A 84 7.86 10.76 -14.97
CA CYS A 84 8.10 9.64 -14.07
C CYS A 84 8.73 8.45 -14.79
N TYR A 85 8.14 8.03 -15.91
CA TYR A 85 8.61 6.83 -16.62
C TYR A 85 9.84 7.05 -17.51
N THR A 86 10.27 8.30 -17.75
CA THR A 86 11.47 8.57 -18.54
C THR A 86 12.66 9.05 -17.73
N LYS A 87 12.45 9.47 -16.47
CA LYS A 87 13.48 10.09 -15.63
C LYS A 87 13.46 9.63 -14.17
N GLY A 88 12.56 8.70 -13.81
CA GLY A 88 12.27 8.36 -12.44
C GLY A 88 13.06 7.19 -11.85
N ASP A 89 13.91 6.51 -12.64
CA ASP A 89 14.55 5.25 -12.21
C ASP A 89 15.36 5.40 -10.91
N GLU A 90 16.16 6.46 -10.80
CA GLU A 90 16.96 6.74 -9.60
C GLU A 90 16.05 6.99 -8.38
N TRP A 91 14.98 7.77 -8.58
CA TRP A 91 13.97 8.01 -7.54
C TRP A 91 13.37 6.70 -7.02
N VAL A 92 12.96 5.80 -7.92
CA VAL A 92 12.34 4.51 -7.54
C VAL A 92 13.32 3.69 -6.70
N LYS A 93 14.56 3.60 -7.15
CA LYS A 93 15.61 2.86 -6.45
C LYS A 93 15.83 3.38 -5.02
N GLU A 94 16.05 4.69 -4.88
CA GLU A 94 16.26 5.32 -3.57
C GLU A 94 15.03 5.20 -2.66
N LEU A 95 13.82 5.35 -3.23
CA LEU A 95 12.56 5.21 -2.49
C LEU A 95 12.36 3.79 -1.96
N VAL A 96 12.56 2.77 -2.79
CA VAL A 96 12.41 1.36 -2.38
C VAL A 96 13.42 1.02 -1.29
N GLU A 97 14.67 1.47 -1.41
CA GLU A 97 15.70 1.29 -0.39
C GLU A 97 15.31 1.98 0.94
N TYR A 98 14.81 3.22 0.86
CA TYR A 98 14.38 3.97 2.05
C TYR A 98 13.21 3.28 2.77
N ILE A 99 12.19 2.84 2.02
CA ILE A 99 11.03 2.14 2.59
C ILE A 99 11.45 0.77 3.16
N SER A 100 12.32 0.05 2.47
CA SER A 100 12.89 -1.21 2.99
C SER A 100 13.56 -1.00 4.36
N GLY A 101 14.29 0.11 4.52
CA GLY A 101 14.83 0.52 5.81
C GLY A 101 13.74 0.79 6.87
N ASN A 102 12.63 1.44 6.50
CA ASN A 102 11.50 1.65 7.41
C ASN A 102 10.84 0.33 7.83
N ILE A 103 10.66 -0.61 6.88
CA ILE A 103 10.12 -1.95 7.14
C ILE A 103 11.04 -2.70 8.13
N ALA A 104 12.34 -2.68 7.91
CA ALA A 104 13.31 -3.34 8.81
C ALA A 104 13.23 -2.76 10.24
N TYR A 105 13.18 -1.43 10.36
CA TYR A 105 13.03 -0.76 11.66
C TYR A 105 11.75 -1.21 12.38
N VAL A 106 10.61 -1.20 11.68
CA VAL A 106 9.32 -1.58 12.29
C VAL A 106 9.29 -3.04 12.69
N ARG A 107 9.83 -3.93 11.86
CA ARG A 107 9.98 -5.36 12.18
C ARG A 107 10.73 -5.57 13.50
N ASP A 108 11.89 -4.93 13.61
CA ASP A 108 12.74 -5.06 14.79
C ASP A 108 12.06 -4.44 16.02
N PHE A 109 11.44 -3.27 15.85
CA PHE A 109 10.70 -2.58 16.92
C PHE A 109 9.53 -3.43 17.45
N VAL A 110 8.73 -4.02 16.57
CA VAL A 110 7.60 -4.90 16.95
C VAL A 110 8.13 -6.12 17.70
N LYS A 111 9.17 -6.76 17.18
CA LYS A 111 9.79 -7.93 17.83
C LYS A 111 10.29 -7.62 19.23
N GLU A 112 10.87 -6.45 19.44
CA GLU A 112 11.46 -6.06 20.74
C GLU A 112 10.43 -5.55 21.73
N ASN A 113 9.42 -4.82 21.27
CA ASN A 113 8.52 -4.05 22.16
C ASN A 113 7.09 -4.59 22.20
N PHE A 114 6.66 -5.39 21.22
CA PHE A 114 5.28 -5.90 21.13
C PHE A 114 5.24 -7.43 21.12
N PRO A 115 5.57 -8.10 22.25
CA PRO A 115 5.79 -9.55 22.29
C PRO A 115 4.56 -10.40 21.95
N LYS A 116 3.37 -9.81 21.99
CA LYS A 116 2.10 -10.48 21.63
C LYS A 116 1.57 -10.07 20.27
N ALA A 117 2.25 -9.15 19.55
CA ALA A 117 1.89 -8.80 18.19
C ALA A 117 2.68 -9.63 17.18
N THR A 118 2.11 -9.83 16.00
CA THR A 118 2.78 -10.49 14.88
C THR A 118 2.96 -9.50 13.73
N PHE A 119 4.21 -9.21 13.37
CA PHE A 119 4.53 -8.48 12.17
C PHE A 119 4.40 -9.40 10.95
N VAL A 120 3.52 -9.05 10.01
CA VAL A 120 3.39 -9.78 8.74
C VAL A 120 4.47 -9.28 7.79
N GLU A 121 5.41 -10.14 7.43
CA GLU A 121 6.52 -9.77 6.55
C GLU A 121 6.02 -9.40 5.16
N PRO A 122 6.23 -8.16 4.69
CA PRO A 122 5.77 -7.76 3.36
C PRO A 122 6.73 -8.24 2.28
N GLU A 123 6.19 -8.86 1.23
CA GLU A 123 6.92 -9.16 0.00
C GLU A 123 6.90 -7.96 -0.97
N GLY A 124 5.92 -7.08 -0.80
CA GLY A 124 5.75 -5.87 -1.62
C GLY A 124 4.91 -4.81 -0.90
N THR A 125 4.70 -3.70 -1.55
CA THR A 125 4.04 -2.48 -1.10
C THR A 125 4.72 -1.83 0.13
N TYR A 126 4.30 -0.62 0.49
CA TYR A 126 4.73 0.08 1.70
C TYR A 126 3.67 0.02 2.81
N LEU A 127 2.66 -0.82 2.63
CA LEU A 127 1.55 -1.01 3.55
C LEU A 127 1.78 -2.30 4.31
N VAL A 128 2.20 -2.19 5.57
CA VAL A 128 2.49 -3.36 6.39
C VAL A 128 1.34 -3.67 7.34
N TRP A 129 1.15 -4.95 7.62
CA TRP A 129 0.15 -5.45 8.55
C TRP A 129 0.79 -5.90 9.85
N ILE A 130 0.15 -5.53 10.96
CA ILE A 130 0.52 -6.01 12.29
C ILE A 130 -0.74 -6.58 12.93
N ASP A 131 -0.66 -7.84 13.36
CA ASP A 131 -1.70 -8.55 14.07
C ASP A 131 -1.53 -8.34 15.58
N PHE A 132 -2.54 -7.77 16.24
CA PHE A 132 -2.59 -7.55 17.68
C PHE A 132 -3.48 -8.56 18.42
N SER A 133 -4.00 -9.59 17.75
CA SER A 133 -4.90 -10.60 18.35
C SER A 133 -4.32 -11.28 19.59
N GLY A 134 -3.00 -11.42 19.66
CA GLY A 134 -2.32 -11.99 20.83
C GLY A 134 -2.47 -11.20 22.14
N TYR A 135 -2.93 -9.94 22.07
CA TYR A 135 -3.22 -9.14 23.26
C TYR A 135 -4.60 -9.43 23.83
N GLY A 136 -5.54 -9.98 23.05
CA GLY A 136 -6.89 -10.31 23.46
C GLY A 136 -7.78 -9.09 23.72
N TYR A 137 -7.49 -7.97 23.06
CA TYR A 137 -8.38 -6.79 23.05
C TYR A 137 -9.65 -7.08 22.27
N THR A 138 -10.75 -6.40 22.63
CA THR A 138 -11.88 -6.28 21.72
C THR A 138 -11.54 -5.33 20.57
N ASP A 139 -12.35 -5.34 19.51
CA ASP A 139 -12.14 -4.42 18.37
C ASP A 139 -12.25 -2.96 18.80
N GLU A 140 -13.19 -2.65 19.73
CA GLU A 140 -13.40 -1.32 20.25
C GLU A 140 -12.24 -0.87 21.15
N GLU A 141 -11.66 -1.78 21.93
CA GLU A 141 -10.48 -1.50 22.75
C GLU A 141 -9.26 -1.21 21.88
N LEU A 142 -9.01 -2.02 20.84
CA LEU A 142 -7.90 -1.80 19.93
C LEU A 142 -8.03 -0.47 19.17
N GLU A 143 -9.22 -0.17 18.65
CA GLU A 143 -9.51 1.09 17.98
C GLU A 143 -9.30 2.30 18.92
N HIS A 144 -9.76 2.21 20.16
CA HIS A 144 -9.55 3.25 21.19
C HIS A 144 -8.05 3.47 21.47
N ILE A 145 -7.30 2.39 21.66
CA ILE A 145 -5.83 2.46 21.87
C ILE A 145 -5.15 3.16 20.71
N MET A 146 -5.49 2.79 19.46
CA MET A 146 -4.88 3.38 18.26
C MET A 146 -5.23 4.86 18.12
N LEU A 147 -6.53 5.21 18.14
CA LEU A 147 -6.99 6.55 17.84
C LEU A 147 -6.81 7.52 19.02
N GLU A 148 -7.24 7.10 20.24
CA GLU A 148 -7.34 8.03 21.36
C GLU A 148 -6.10 8.05 22.25
N GLU A 149 -5.35 6.96 22.32
CA GLU A 149 -4.17 6.93 23.18
C GLU A 149 -2.87 7.08 22.40
N ALA A 150 -2.68 6.29 21.36
CA ALA A 150 -1.50 6.39 20.48
C ALA A 150 -1.60 7.56 19.50
N LYS A 151 -2.80 8.13 19.27
CA LYS A 151 -3.06 9.21 18.30
C LYS A 151 -2.66 8.83 16.88
N LEU A 152 -2.91 7.57 16.51
CA LEU A 152 -2.64 7.02 15.19
C LEU A 152 -3.95 6.76 14.46
N TRP A 153 -4.14 7.40 13.32
CA TRP A 153 -5.24 7.11 12.41
C TRP A 153 -4.74 6.17 11.31
N LEU A 154 -4.99 4.89 11.51
CA LEU A 154 -4.56 3.82 10.64
C LEU A 154 -5.74 3.27 9.82
N ASP A 155 -5.46 2.31 8.95
CA ASP A 155 -6.51 1.52 8.31
C ASP A 155 -6.75 0.27 9.16
N SER A 156 -7.81 0.32 9.98
CA SER A 156 -8.22 -0.83 10.79
C SER A 156 -8.57 -2.04 9.92
N GLY A 157 -8.15 -3.20 10.34
CA GLY A 157 -8.44 -4.45 9.65
C GLY A 157 -9.92 -4.73 9.43
N LYS A 158 -10.81 -4.19 10.26
CA LYS A 158 -12.28 -4.28 10.13
C LYS A 158 -12.79 -3.92 8.74
N ILE A 159 -12.17 -2.94 8.05
CA ILE A 159 -12.61 -2.49 6.72
C ILE A 159 -12.33 -3.52 5.62
N PHE A 160 -11.50 -4.53 5.90
CA PHE A 160 -11.11 -5.58 4.96
C PHE A 160 -11.84 -6.90 5.20
N GLY A 161 -12.42 -7.08 6.39
CA GLY A 161 -13.18 -8.26 6.75
C GLY A 161 -13.20 -8.53 8.26
N PRO A 162 -14.17 -9.28 8.77
CA PRO A 162 -14.27 -9.55 10.20
C PRO A 162 -13.10 -10.40 10.73
N GLU A 163 -12.49 -11.22 9.89
CA GLU A 163 -11.33 -12.05 10.23
C GLU A 163 -10.05 -11.27 10.45
N THR A 164 -10.00 -10.02 9.97
CA THR A 164 -8.85 -9.13 10.10
C THR A 164 -9.06 -8.01 11.11
N ALA A 165 -10.13 -8.06 11.91
CA ALA A 165 -10.52 -7.00 12.84
C ALA A 165 -9.45 -6.64 13.89
N GLN A 166 -8.55 -7.59 14.21
CA GLN A 166 -7.43 -7.39 15.14
C GLN A 166 -6.13 -6.95 14.48
N PHE A 167 -6.17 -6.69 13.17
CA PHE A 167 -5.03 -6.19 12.41
C PHE A 167 -5.11 -4.67 12.25
N GLU A 168 -3.93 -4.06 12.17
CA GLU A 168 -3.79 -2.66 11.77
C GLU A 168 -2.83 -2.56 10.58
N ARG A 169 -3.20 -1.74 9.59
CA ARG A 169 -2.39 -1.51 8.39
C ARG A 169 -1.67 -0.18 8.48
N PHE A 170 -0.35 -0.23 8.53
CA PHE A 170 0.53 0.93 8.64
C PHE A 170 1.08 1.32 7.27
N ASN A 171 1.04 2.61 6.94
CA ASN A 171 1.73 3.16 5.78
C ASN A 171 3.13 3.63 6.18
N LEU A 172 4.17 2.96 5.65
CA LEU A 172 5.57 3.26 5.96
C LEU A 172 6.26 4.15 4.90
N ALA A 173 5.52 4.64 3.89
CA ALA A 173 6.02 5.60 2.90
C ALA A 173 6.02 7.03 3.45
N CYS A 174 6.68 7.24 4.58
CA CYS A 174 6.84 8.53 5.24
C CYS A 174 8.25 8.66 5.83
N PRO A 175 8.67 9.85 6.30
CA PRO A 175 9.97 10.03 6.94
C PRO A 175 10.18 9.09 8.12
N ARG A 176 11.40 8.56 8.29
CA ARG A 176 11.79 7.69 9.40
C ARG A 176 11.39 8.26 10.75
N ALA A 177 11.61 9.55 10.99
CA ALA A 177 11.24 10.20 12.25
C ALA A 177 9.73 10.11 12.55
N THR A 178 8.87 10.13 11.51
CA THR A 178 7.42 9.93 11.67
C THR A 178 7.11 8.50 12.08
N VAL A 179 7.77 7.52 11.47
CA VAL A 179 7.63 6.11 11.84
C VAL A 179 8.06 5.89 13.29
N GLU A 180 9.23 6.40 13.66
CA GLU A 180 9.76 6.30 15.03
C GLU A 180 8.82 6.92 16.05
N GLN A 181 8.30 8.11 15.77
CA GLN A 181 7.32 8.77 16.62
C GLN A 181 6.05 7.92 16.79
N ALA A 182 5.49 7.43 15.69
CA ALA A 182 4.26 6.62 15.71
C ALA A 182 4.43 5.34 16.55
N PHE A 183 5.53 4.63 16.37
CA PHE A 183 5.77 3.39 17.10
C PHE A 183 6.10 3.62 18.58
N ASN A 184 6.76 4.72 18.94
CA ASN A 184 6.95 5.12 20.34
C ASN A 184 5.61 5.49 21.01
N GLN A 185 4.75 6.27 20.34
CA GLN A 185 3.40 6.58 20.83
C GLN A 185 2.57 5.30 21.05
N LEU A 186 2.62 4.37 20.09
CA LEU A 186 1.93 3.08 20.22
C LEU A 186 2.46 2.27 21.41
N LYS A 187 3.78 2.24 21.60
CA LYS A 187 4.40 1.56 22.73
C LYS A 187 3.90 2.15 24.06
N GLU A 188 3.93 3.47 24.20
CA GLU A 188 3.44 4.15 25.40
C GLU A 188 1.96 3.86 25.67
N ALA A 189 1.13 3.74 24.64
CA ALA A 189 -0.27 3.40 24.75
C ALA A 189 -0.45 1.95 25.21
N LEU A 190 0.20 1.00 24.54
CA LEU A 190 0.12 -0.43 24.88
C LEU A 190 0.67 -0.73 26.28
N ASP A 191 1.73 -0.07 26.72
CA ASP A 191 2.32 -0.24 28.05
C ASP A 191 1.32 0.10 29.19
N LYS A 192 0.37 1.02 28.96
CA LYS A 192 -0.69 1.35 29.93
C LYS A 192 -1.71 0.22 30.10
N HIS A 193 -1.90 -0.58 29.06
CA HIS A 193 -2.85 -1.70 29.01
C HIS A 193 -2.25 -3.05 29.31
N GLN A 194 -0.91 -3.13 29.49
CA GLN A 194 -0.28 -4.35 29.97
C GLN A 194 -0.76 -4.65 31.37
N LYS A 195 -1.79 -5.50 31.49
CA LYS A 195 -2.09 -6.15 32.76
C LYS A 195 -0.91 -7.06 33.04
N TRP A 196 -0.11 -6.67 34.03
CA TRP A 196 0.96 -7.52 34.58
C TRP A 196 0.28 -8.75 35.21
N ASN A 197 0.25 -9.85 34.44
CA ASN A 197 -0.12 -11.18 34.95
C ASN A 197 1.10 -12.08 34.87
#